data_115baf2ca1f3c6b5607f0286c6f266b1
#
_entry.id   115baf2ca1f3c6b5607f0286c6f266b1
#
_cell.length_a   1.000
_cell.length_b   1.000
_cell.length_c   1.000
_cell.angle_alpha   90.00
_cell.angle_beta   90.00
_cell.angle_gamma   90.00
#
_symmetry.space_group_name_H-M   'P 1'
#
loop_
_entity.id
_entity.type
_entity.pdbx_description
1 polymer ?
#
loop_
_entity_poly.entity_id
_entity_poly.type
_entity_poly.pdbx_seq_one_letter_code
_entity_poly.pdbx_strand_id
1 'polypeptide(L)'
;LRNYGITMKGPLFDTMIAHYLLQPELRHNMDDMAETYLHYKTIHIDQLIGAKGKDQLSMRSLVPEQVVDYACEDADITLQLKNIFEPKLKEEGLYPLFKEVEMPLIYVLAEMECNGVKLDVQALSEVSKTFNEQLSQYEQKIYELAGETFNISSPKQVGTILFEKLKISEKPKKTKTGQYVTSEEELQKLINKHPIIDEILKYRGLKKLLSTYVDALPKLINPKTGNIHTSFNQATTATGRLSSSDPNLQNIPVRGEDGKEIRKCFIPNDGCLFFSADYSQIELRIMAHLSGDENMIEAFIEGHDIHAATAAKIYKKPIDEVTRDERTKAKRANFGIIYGITVFGLAERLNIERSEAKQLIDGYFSTFPQVQAYMEQCKETARQNGYVETFMHRRRYLADINSQNATVRGYAERNAINAPIQGSAADIIKLAMVRIYERFQSEKIKSKMILQVHDELNFSVVPEEKEQVEKIVLEEMQNAFKLKVPLIADAGWGANWLEAH
;
A
#
# COMPACT_ATOMS: atom_id res chain seq x y z
N LEU A 1 17.86 -12.10 -15.77
CA LEU A 1 19.29 -12.38 -15.86
C LEU A 1 19.71 -13.51 -14.92
N ARG A 2 19.29 -13.51 -13.63
CA ARG A 2 19.60 -14.60 -12.66
C ARG A 2 19.19 -15.98 -13.17
N ASN A 3 18.05 -16.11 -13.87
CA ASN A 3 17.59 -17.37 -14.48
C ASN A 3 18.56 -17.95 -15.52
N TYR A 4 19.49 -17.14 -16.02
CA TYR A 4 20.56 -17.52 -16.97
C TYR A 4 21.95 -17.54 -16.32
N GLY A 5 22.02 -17.44 -14.97
CA GLY A 5 23.30 -17.40 -14.25
C GLY A 5 24.10 -16.11 -14.43
N ILE A 6 23.45 -15.05 -14.94
CA ILE A 6 24.11 -13.76 -15.20
C ILE A 6 23.93 -12.86 -13.98
N THR A 7 25.05 -12.37 -13.44
CA THR A 7 25.10 -11.36 -12.39
C THR A 7 25.52 -10.03 -13.00
N MET A 8 24.69 -9.00 -12.84
CA MET A 8 25.04 -7.64 -13.26
C MET A 8 26.09 -7.06 -12.31
N LYS A 9 27.10 -6.41 -12.88
CA LYS A 9 28.15 -5.71 -12.12
C LYS A 9 28.23 -4.26 -12.61
N GLY A 10 28.62 -3.37 -11.71
CA GLY A 10 28.79 -1.94 -11.99
C GLY A 10 27.62 -1.08 -11.49
N PRO A 11 27.73 0.25 -11.63
CA PRO A 11 26.70 1.16 -11.19
C PRO A 11 25.44 1.02 -12.05
N LEU A 12 24.28 0.95 -11.39
CA LEU A 12 22.99 0.97 -12.06
C LEU A 12 22.44 2.40 -12.13
N PHE A 13 21.74 2.69 -13.21
CA PHE A 13 20.92 3.87 -13.37
C PHE A 13 19.62 3.48 -14.09
N ASP A 14 18.52 3.47 -13.36
CA ASP A 14 17.20 3.19 -13.91
C ASP A 14 16.51 4.50 -14.30
N THR A 15 16.26 4.69 -15.60
CA THR A 15 15.63 5.90 -16.14
C THR A 15 14.17 6.03 -15.79
N MET A 16 13.45 4.92 -15.61
CA MET A 16 12.06 4.92 -15.14
C MET A 16 11.97 5.46 -13.70
N ILE A 17 12.83 4.99 -12.80
CA ILE A 17 12.88 5.45 -11.40
C ILE A 17 13.36 6.90 -11.34
N ALA A 18 14.36 7.29 -12.14
CA ALA A 18 14.81 8.67 -12.22
C ALA A 18 13.67 9.63 -12.63
N HIS A 19 12.94 9.28 -13.68
CA HIS A 19 11.81 10.06 -14.14
C HIS A 19 10.65 10.06 -13.13
N TYR A 20 10.40 8.93 -12.47
CA TYR A 20 9.40 8.86 -11.41
C TYR A 20 9.70 9.80 -10.23
N LEU A 21 10.95 9.98 -9.83
CA LEU A 21 11.33 10.95 -8.80
C LEU A 21 11.15 12.40 -9.27
N LEU A 22 11.45 12.68 -10.54
CA LEU A 22 11.34 14.01 -11.13
C LEU A 22 9.87 14.40 -11.43
N GLN A 23 9.07 13.44 -11.92
CA GLN A 23 7.71 13.65 -12.41
C GLN A 23 6.76 12.50 -12.03
N PRO A 24 6.46 12.29 -10.74
CA PRO A 24 5.75 11.10 -10.26
C PRO A 24 4.32 10.94 -10.80
N GLU A 25 3.75 11.98 -11.40
CA GLU A 25 2.39 11.99 -11.95
C GLU A 25 2.31 11.55 -13.42
N LEU A 26 3.45 11.47 -14.09
CA LEU A 26 3.50 11.14 -15.52
C LEU A 26 3.68 9.63 -15.75
N ARG A 27 3.63 9.22 -17.01
CA ARG A 27 4.01 7.87 -17.40
C ARG A 27 5.52 7.75 -17.51
N HIS A 28 6.07 6.61 -17.10
CA HIS A 28 7.50 6.42 -16.98
C HIS A 28 8.04 5.37 -17.95
N ASN A 29 7.26 4.97 -18.98
CA ASN A 29 7.78 4.09 -20.02
C ASN A 29 8.73 4.85 -20.96
N MET A 30 9.62 4.12 -21.61
CA MET A 30 10.67 4.67 -22.44
C MET A 30 10.11 5.47 -23.63
N ASP A 31 9.05 4.98 -24.27
CA ASP A 31 8.44 5.63 -25.44
C ASP A 31 7.92 7.04 -25.10
N ASP A 32 7.11 7.16 -24.02
CA ASP A 32 6.58 8.46 -23.58
C ASP A 32 7.73 9.42 -23.15
N MET A 33 8.78 8.88 -22.50
CA MET A 33 9.94 9.70 -22.12
C MET A 33 10.76 10.16 -23.34
N ALA A 34 10.96 9.28 -24.33
CA ALA A 34 11.67 9.64 -25.56
C ALA A 34 10.92 10.73 -26.35
N GLU A 35 9.61 10.60 -26.48
CA GLU A 35 8.79 11.61 -27.15
C GLU A 35 8.82 12.95 -26.40
N THR A 36 8.74 12.91 -25.07
CA THR A 36 8.69 14.13 -24.23
C THR A 36 10.03 14.87 -24.17
N TYR A 37 11.13 14.14 -23.98
CA TYR A 37 12.44 14.74 -23.67
C TYR A 37 13.41 14.78 -24.84
N LEU A 38 13.26 13.86 -25.81
CA LEU A 38 14.14 13.75 -26.98
C LEU A 38 13.42 14.15 -28.26
N HIS A 39 12.11 14.37 -28.23
CA HIS A 39 11.27 14.61 -29.41
C HIS A 39 11.42 13.52 -30.46
N TYR A 40 11.61 12.28 -29.99
CA TYR A 40 11.88 11.12 -30.81
C TYR A 40 10.80 10.06 -30.61
N LYS A 41 10.28 9.54 -31.72
CA LYS A 41 9.31 8.46 -31.72
C LYS A 41 10.03 7.12 -31.92
N THR A 42 10.01 6.28 -30.91
CA THR A 42 10.64 4.97 -30.87
C THR A 42 9.94 3.93 -31.76
N ILE A 43 10.64 2.87 -32.08
CA ILE A 43 10.08 1.67 -32.69
C ILE A 43 9.22 0.96 -31.63
N HIS A 44 7.91 0.94 -31.83
CA HIS A 44 7.02 0.28 -30.87
C HIS A 44 7.09 -1.24 -31.04
N ILE A 45 7.08 -1.99 -29.93
CA ILE A 45 7.20 -3.46 -29.92
C ILE A 45 6.13 -4.15 -30.79
N ASP A 46 4.94 -3.55 -30.94
CA ASP A 46 3.87 -4.07 -31.79
C ASP A 46 4.26 -4.14 -33.28
N GLN A 47 5.22 -3.34 -33.71
CA GLN A 47 5.74 -3.37 -35.08
C GLN A 47 6.58 -4.64 -35.37
N LEU A 48 7.15 -5.24 -34.30
CA LEU A 48 7.94 -6.46 -34.41
C LEU A 48 7.11 -7.72 -34.22
N ILE A 49 6.26 -7.73 -33.18
CA ILE A 49 5.55 -8.95 -32.76
C ILE A 49 4.04 -8.90 -32.98
N GLY A 50 3.53 -7.80 -33.52
CA GLY A 50 2.09 -7.58 -33.70
C GLY A 50 1.37 -7.07 -32.46
N ALA A 51 0.15 -6.60 -32.65
CA ALA A 51 -0.68 -6.06 -31.58
C ALA A 51 -1.02 -7.12 -30.51
N LYS A 52 -1.24 -6.66 -29.27
CA LYS A 52 -1.57 -7.54 -28.15
C LYS A 52 -2.85 -8.36 -28.45
N GLY A 53 -2.72 -9.67 -28.43
CA GLY A 53 -3.82 -10.60 -28.72
C GLY A 53 -3.33 -12.03 -28.86
N LYS A 54 -4.25 -12.91 -29.33
CA LYS A 54 -3.94 -14.34 -29.51
C LYS A 54 -2.87 -14.60 -30.60
N ASP A 55 -2.78 -13.70 -31.56
CA ASP A 55 -1.87 -13.82 -32.72
C ASP A 55 -0.54 -13.08 -32.51
N GLN A 56 -0.32 -12.51 -31.32
CA GLN A 56 0.94 -11.82 -30.99
C GLN A 56 2.09 -12.83 -30.95
N LEU A 57 3.15 -12.55 -31.70
CA LEU A 57 4.35 -13.37 -31.74
C LEU A 57 5.17 -13.25 -30.45
N SER A 58 6.03 -14.22 -30.20
CA SER A 58 7.06 -14.10 -29.17
C SER A 58 8.32 -13.47 -29.75
N MET A 59 8.97 -12.56 -29.01
CA MET A 59 10.31 -12.05 -29.40
C MET A 59 11.31 -13.18 -29.67
N ARG A 60 11.16 -14.35 -29.02
CA ARG A 60 11.99 -15.53 -29.23
C ARG A 60 11.83 -16.17 -30.62
N SER A 61 10.74 -15.88 -31.33
CA SER A 61 10.50 -16.39 -32.68
C SER A 61 11.13 -15.54 -33.77
N LEU A 62 11.66 -14.37 -33.41
CA LEU A 62 12.33 -13.47 -34.33
C LEU A 62 13.85 -13.79 -34.44
N VAL A 63 14.40 -13.58 -35.61
CA VAL A 63 15.85 -13.69 -35.83
C VAL A 63 16.54 -12.37 -35.42
N PRO A 64 17.84 -12.40 -35.06
CA PRO A 64 18.55 -11.21 -34.57
C PRO A 64 18.48 -10.01 -35.54
N GLU A 65 18.48 -10.24 -36.84
CA GLU A 65 18.43 -9.20 -37.89
C GLU A 65 17.09 -8.42 -37.85
N GLN A 66 16.03 -9.04 -37.38
CA GLN A 66 14.69 -8.38 -37.22
C GLN A 66 14.59 -7.52 -35.97
N VAL A 67 15.48 -7.75 -34.98
CA VAL A 67 15.40 -7.14 -33.64
C VAL A 67 16.52 -6.13 -33.42
N VAL A 68 17.56 -6.11 -34.26
CA VAL A 68 18.77 -5.32 -34.02
C VAL A 68 18.49 -3.83 -33.89
N ASP A 69 17.71 -3.25 -34.79
CA ASP A 69 17.41 -1.81 -34.77
C ASP A 69 16.63 -1.43 -33.50
N TYR A 70 15.63 -2.22 -33.13
CA TYR A 70 14.86 -2.06 -31.90
C TYR A 70 15.74 -2.13 -30.64
N ALA A 71 16.59 -3.16 -30.56
CA ALA A 71 17.45 -3.37 -29.40
C ALA A 71 18.55 -2.30 -29.26
N CYS A 72 19.10 -1.83 -30.38
CA CYS A 72 20.09 -0.74 -30.41
C CYS A 72 19.43 0.59 -30.01
N GLU A 73 18.21 0.87 -30.51
CA GLU A 73 17.45 2.04 -30.17
C GLU A 73 17.11 2.07 -28.68
N ASP A 74 16.62 0.97 -28.10
CA ASP A 74 16.32 0.86 -26.67
C ASP A 74 17.54 1.21 -25.81
N ALA A 75 18.72 0.73 -26.18
CA ALA A 75 19.95 1.00 -25.46
C ALA A 75 20.39 2.47 -25.59
N ASP A 76 20.33 3.04 -26.81
CA ASP A 76 20.74 4.42 -27.09
C ASP A 76 19.80 5.43 -26.42
N ILE A 77 18.49 5.26 -26.58
CA ILE A 77 17.47 6.12 -25.97
C ILE A 77 17.59 6.11 -24.43
N THR A 78 17.78 4.93 -23.83
CA THR A 78 18.00 4.81 -22.39
C THR A 78 19.23 5.59 -21.92
N LEU A 79 20.34 5.52 -22.67
CA LEU A 79 21.56 6.29 -22.35
C LEU A 79 21.33 7.80 -22.49
N GLN A 80 20.64 8.24 -23.54
CA GLN A 80 20.30 9.66 -23.73
C GLN A 80 19.42 10.19 -22.61
N LEU A 81 18.39 9.43 -22.19
CA LEU A 81 17.51 9.78 -21.07
C LEU A 81 18.30 9.85 -19.76
N LYS A 82 19.23 8.93 -19.50
CA LYS A 82 20.13 9.03 -18.35
C LYS A 82 20.87 10.35 -18.32
N ASN A 83 21.45 10.76 -19.45
CA ASN A 83 22.22 11.99 -19.56
C ASN A 83 21.38 13.24 -19.32
N ILE A 84 20.07 13.16 -19.53
CA ILE A 84 19.12 14.25 -19.21
C ILE A 84 18.71 14.19 -17.73
N PHE A 85 18.39 13.02 -17.21
CA PHE A 85 17.79 12.90 -15.87
C PHE A 85 18.81 13.00 -14.75
N GLU A 86 20.04 12.53 -14.92
CA GLU A 86 21.03 12.58 -13.87
C GLU A 86 21.39 14.02 -13.43
N PRO A 87 21.65 14.98 -14.35
CA PRO A 87 21.82 16.38 -13.97
C PRO A 87 20.58 16.99 -13.27
N LYS A 88 19.37 16.70 -13.78
CA LYS A 88 18.12 17.20 -13.17
C LYS A 88 17.92 16.67 -11.75
N LEU A 89 18.21 15.38 -11.50
CA LEU A 89 18.13 14.83 -10.14
C LEU A 89 19.09 15.56 -9.19
N LYS A 90 20.28 15.94 -9.64
CA LYS A 90 21.25 16.71 -8.85
C LYS A 90 20.79 18.14 -8.61
N GLU A 91 20.31 18.82 -9.63
CA GLU A 91 19.80 20.20 -9.57
C GLU A 91 18.61 20.29 -8.62
N GLU A 92 17.70 19.31 -8.66
CA GLU A 92 16.49 19.30 -7.84
C GLU A 92 16.68 18.66 -6.44
N GLY A 93 17.92 18.27 -6.09
CA GLY A 93 18.23 17.69 -4.77
C GLY A 93 17.71 16.27 -4.54
N LEU A 94 17.27 15.58 -5.61
CA LEU A 94 16.70 14.22 -5.56
C LEU A 94 17.75 13.12 -5.71
N TYR A 95 18.98 13.49 -6.10
CA TYR A 95 20.04 12.53 -6.38
C TYR A 95 20.44 11.66 -5.18
N PRO A 96 20.50 12.17 -3.92
CA PRO A 96 20.76 11.32 -2.76
C PRO A 96 19.70 10.24 -2.57
N LEU A 97 18.41 10.58 -2.64
CA LEU A 97 17.30 9.62 -2.56
C LEU A 97 17.40 8.56 -3.67
N PHE A 98 17.66 9.00 -4.90
CA PHE A 98 17.87 8.10 -6.04
C PHE A 98 19.01 7.12 -5.80
N LYS A 99 20.18 7.63 -5.43
CA LYS A 99 21.44 6.86 -5.31
C LYS A 99 21.49 5.97 -4.07
N GLU A 100 20.99 6.46 -2.93
CA GLU A 100 21.17 5.81 -1.63
C GLU A 100 19.99 4.91 -1.24
N VAL A 101 18.82 5.14 -1.84
CA VAL A 101 17.61 4.36 -1.54
C VAL A 101 17.10 3.61 -2.76
N GLU A 102 16.71 4.32 -3.81
CA GLU A 102 15.97 3.69 -4.92
C GLU A 102 16.85 2.74 -5.75
N MET A 103 18.09 3.10 -6.06
CA MET A 103 18.97 2.22 -6.84
C MET A 103 19.41 0.97 -6.08
N PRO A 104 19.88 1.04 -4.82
CA PRO A 104 20.17 -0.16 -4.04
C PRO A 104 18.95 -1.05 -3.82
N LEU A 105 17.77 -0.47 -3.68
CA LEU A 105 16.51 -1.22 -3.50
C LEU A 105 16.21 -2.17 -4.67
N ILE A 106 16.68 -1.88 -5.89
CA ILE A 106 16.51 -2.77 -7.03
C ILE A 106 17.08 -4.18 -6.73
N TYR A 107 18.23 -4.26 -6.09
CA TYR A 107 18.84 -5.54 -5.72
C TYR A 107 18.02 -6.27 -4.65
N VAL A 108 17.50 -5.55 -3.67
CA VAL A 108 16.65 -6.09 -2.60
C VAL A 108 15.38 -6.70 -3.20
N LEU A 109 14.68 -5.93 -4.02
CA LEU A 109 13.43 -6.37 -4.64
C LEU A 109 13.66 -7.54 -5.61
N ALA A 110 14.73 -7.48 -6.41
CA ALA A 110 15.10 -8.60 -7.30
C ALA A 110 15.36 -9.89 -6.52
N GLU A 111 15.98 -9.80 -5.33
CA GLU A 111 16.17 -10.97 -4.48
C GLU A 111 14.84 -11.46 -3.87
N MET A 112 14.01 -10.56 -3.34
CA MET A 112 12.70 -10.90 -2.81
C MET A 112 11.81 -11.57 -3.86
N GLU A 113 11.76 -11.03 -5.07
CA GLU A 113 11.03 -11.61 -6.20
C GLU A 113 11.55 -12.99 -6.59
N CYS A 114 12.88 -13.19 -6.57
CA CYS A 114 13.48 -14.51 -6.84
C CYS A 114 13.23 -15.52 -5.71
N ASN A 115 13.22 -15.08 -4.46
CA ASN A 115 12.94 -15.94 -3.31
C ASN A 115 11.48 -16.40 -3.32
N GLY A 116 10.57 -15.49 -3.63
CA GLY A 116 9.13 -15.75 -3.56
C GLY A 116 8.65 -16.08 -2.16
N VAL A 117 7.40 -16.50 -2.06
CA VAL A 117 6.75 -16.88 -0.79
C VAL A 117 6.13 -18.26 -0.95
N LYS A 118 6.30 -19.10 0.07
CA LYS A 118 5.74 -20.43 0.09
C LYS A 118 4.30 -20.44 0.59
N LEU A 119 3.47 -21.29 -0.03
CA LEU A 119 2.08 -21.48 0.35
C LEU A 119 1.84 -22.90 0.86
N ASP A 120 1.02 -23.00 1.90
CA ASP A 120 0.39 -24.26 2.29
C ASP A 120 -0.85 -24.49 1.40
N VAL A 121 -0.67 -25.30 0.37
CA VAL A 121 -1.73 -25.60 -0.61
C VAL A 121 -2.86 -26.41 0.01
N GLN A 122 -2.54 -27.27 0.99
CA GLN A 122 -3.55 -28.07 1.69
C GLN A 122 -4.44 -27.16 2.54
N ALA A 123 -3.83 -26.29 3.34
CA ALA A 123 -4.56 -25.30 4.13
C ALA A 123 -5.43 -24.39 3.24
N LEU A 124 -4.91 -23.92 2.09
CA LEU A 124 -5.71 -23.14 1.11
C LEU A 124 -6.91 -23.92 0.57
N SER A 125 -6.75 -25.22 0.33
CA SER A 125 -7.87 -26.08 -0.12
C SER A 125 -8.95 -26.20 0.95
N GLU A 126 -8.58 -26.30 2.22
CA GLU A 126 -9.52 -26.33 3.36
C GLU A 126 -10.24 -24.98 3.50
N VAL A 127 -9.52 -23.86 3.38
CA VAL A 127 -10.09 -22.52 3.38
C VAL A 127 -11.07 -22.35 2.21
N SER A 128 -10.72 -22.84 1.00
CA SER A 128 -11.60 -22.79 -0.17
C SER A 128 -12.92 -23.52 0.09
N LYS A 129 -12.86 -24.70 0.71
CA LYS A 129 -14.05 -25.48 1.06
C LYS A 129 -14.94 -24.72 2.06
N THR A 130 -14.35 -24.22 3.14
CA THR A 130 -15.08 -23.45 4.16
C THR A 130 -15.72 -22.19 3.59
N PHE A 131 -14.99 -21.45 2.75
CA PHE A 131 -15.51 -20.23 2.13
C PHE A 131 -16.67 -20.54 1.14
N ASN A 132 -16.59 -21.62 0.38
CA ASN A 132 -17.69 -22.03 -0.50
C ASN A 132 -18.94 -22.45 0.30
N GLU A 133 -18.79 -23.12 1.44
CA GLU A 133 -19.91 -23.45 2.32
C GLU A 133 -20.57 -22.18 2.89
N GLN A 134 -19.78 -21.21 3.35
CA GLN A 134 -20.28 -19.91 3.83
C GLN A 134 -20.97 -19.11 2.72
N LEU A 135 -20.39 -19.08 1.50
CA LEU A 135 -21.00 -18.41 0.35
C LEU A 135 -22.38 -18.98 0.04
N SER A 136 -22.52 -20.31 0.08
CA SER A 136 -23.80 -20.96 -0.15
C SER A 136 -24.84 -20.57 0.91
N GLN A 137 -24.42 -20.42 2.17
CA GLN A 137 -25.30 -19.95 3.25
C GLN A 137 -25.73 -18.48 3.05
N TYR A 138 -24.80 -17.59 2.69
CA TYR A 138 -25.11 -16.19 2.39
C TYR A 138 -26.04 -16.09 1.16
N GLU A 139 -25.77 -16.86 0.12
CA GLU A 139 -26.60 -16.89 -1.10
C GLU A 139 -28.05 -17.29 -0.78
N GLN A 140 -28.23 -18.36 -0.02
CA GLN A 140 -29.57 -18.81 0.41
C GLN A 140 -30.30 -17.73 1.20
N LYS A 141 -29.64 -17.11 2.19
CA LYS A 141 -30.23 -16.01 2.97
C LYS A 141 -30.60 -14.81 2.10
N ILE A 142 -29.76 -14.45 1.15
CA ILE A 142 -30.01 -13.34 0.24
C ILE A 142 -31.28 -13.65 -0.60
N TYR A 143 -31.41 -14.85 -1.12
CA TYR A 143 -32.60 -15.25 -1.89
C TYR A 143 -33.86 -15.29 -1.04
N GLU A 144 -33.79 -15.78 0.19
CA GLU A 144 -34.89 -15.74 1.14
C GLU A 144 -35.35 -14.30 1.42
N LEU A 145 -34.41 -13.39 1.69
CA LEU A 145 -34.70 -11.98 1.95
C LEU A 145 -35.19 -11.22 0.71
N ALA A 146 -34.75 -11.62 -0.47
CA ALA A 146 -35.19 -11.04 -1.74
C ALA A 146 -36.54 -11.61 -2.22
N GLY A 147 -36.88 -12.83 -1.80
CA GLY A 147 -38.05 -13.56 -2.25
C GLY A 147 -37.94 -14.12 -3.68
N GLU A 148 -36.72 -14.16 -4.24
CA GLU A 148 -36.42 -14.75 -5.54
C GLU A 148 -34.91 -14.96 -5.72
N THR A 149 -34.54 -15.79 -6.69
CA THR A 149 -33.15 -16.03 -7.10
C THR A 149 -32.70 -15.01 -8.15
N PHE A 150 -31.47 -14.53 -8.02
CA PHE A 150 -30.86 -13.60 -8.98
C PHE A 150 -29.33 -13.70 -8.91
N ASN A 151 -28.63 -13.09 -9.87
CA ASN A 151 -27.17 -13.07 -9.85
C ASN A 151 -26.66 -11.97 -8.91
N ILE A 152 -26.20 -12.36 -7.70
CA ILE A 152 -25.68 -11.47 -6.65
C ILE A 152 -24.38 -10.76 -7.09
N SER A 153 -23.64 -11.35 -8.04
CA SER A 153 -22.44 -10.72 -8.63
C SER A 153 -22.77 -9.67 -9.70
N SER A 154 -24.05 -9.56 -10.12
CA SER A 154 -24.47 -8.57 -11.12
C SER A 154 -24.94 -7.29 -10.43
N PRO A 155 -24.21 -6.14 -10.54
CA PRO A 155 -24.64 -4.86 -9.97
C PRO A 155 -26.03 -4.43 -10.44
N LYS A 156 -26.38 -4.75 -11.69
CA LYS A 156 -27.69 -4.45 -12.26
C LYS A 156 -28.82 -5.19 -11.55
N GLN A 157 -28.68 -6.52 -11.41
CA GLN A 157 -29.71 -7.32 -10.77
C GLN A 157 -29.85 -7.01 -9.28
N VAL A 158 -28.71 -6.82 -8.58
CA VAL A 158 -28.70 -6.36 -7.19
C VAL A 158 -29.44 -5.02 -7.06
N GLY A 159 -29.15 -4.05 -7.95
CA GLY A 159 -29.83 -2.76 -7.93
C GLY A 159 -31.35 -2.87 -8.14
N THR A 160 -31.82 -3.71 -9.06
CA THR A 160 -33.23 -3.96 -9.26
C THR A 160 -33.89 -4.56 -8.01
N ILE A 161 -33.28 -5.56 -7.39
CA ILE A 161 -33.80 -6.16 -6.16
C ILE A 161 -33.88 -5.13 -5.01
N LEU A 162 -32.79 -4.41 -4.76
CA LEU A 162 -32.72 -3.50 -3.61
C LEU A 162 -33.62 -2.27 -3.77
N PHE A 163 -33.69 -1.68 -4.97
CA PHE A 163 -34.31 -0.36 -5.14
C PHE A 163 -35.65 -0.39 -5.86
N GLU A 164 -35.96 -1.38 -6.67
CA GLU A 164 -37.26 -1.49 -7.33
C GLU A 164 -38.19 -2.44 -6.58
N LYS A 165 -37.71 -3.62 -6.17
CA LYS A 165 -38.51 -4.61 -5.47
C LYS A 165 -38.64 -4.31 -3.96
N LEU A 166 -37.50 -4.23 -3.27
CA LEU A 166 -37.48 -4.02 -1.80
C LEU A 166 -37.61 -2.55 -1.40
N LYS A 167 -37.39 -1.62 -2.33
CA LYS A 167 -37.54 -0.16 -2.13
C LYS A 167 -36.80 0.37 -0.89
N ILE A 168 -35.56 -0.12 -0.68
CA ILE A 168 -34.75 0.15 0.52
C ILE A 168 -34.39 1.64 0.64
N SER A 169 -34.38 2.37 -0.46
CA SER A 169 -34.10 3.81 -0.52
C SER A 169 -35.09 4.52 -1.45
N GLU A 170 -35.61 5.68 -1.01
CA GLU A 170 -36.48 6.53 -1.86
C GLU A 170 -35.73 7.20 -2.99
N LYS A 171 -34.43 7.52 -2.80
CA LYS A 171 -33.58 8.22 -3.77
C LYS A 171 -32.25 7.49 -3.96
N PRO A 172 -32.28 6.30 -4.61
CA PRO A 172 -31.06 5.53 -4.84
C PRO A 172 -30.15 6.27 -5.84
N LYS A 173 -28.85 6.26 -5.55
CA LYS A 173 -27.84 6.83 -6.43
C LYS A 173 -27.75 6.05 -7.73
N LYS A 174 -27.65 6.77 -8.85
CA LYS A 174 -27.48 6.17 -10.17
C LYS A 174 -26.18 6.66 -10.83
N THR A 175 -25.63 5.80 -11.69
CA THR A 175 -24.51 6.15 -12.58
C THR A 175 -24.97 7.10 -13.67
N LYS A 176 -24.03 7.68 -14.43
CA LYS A 176 -24.33 8.52 -15.61
C LYS A 176 -25.16 7.78 -16.66
N THR A 177 -25.07 6.43 -16.69
CA THR A 177 -25.84 5.57 -17.61
C THR A 177 -27.20 5.11 -17.04
N GLY A 178 -27.61 5.67 -15.88
CA GLY A 178 -28.91 5.37 -15.26
C GLY A 178 -28.96 4.08 -14.43
N GLN A 179 -27.87 3.33 -14.31
CA GLN A 179 -27.80 2.12 -13.52
C GLN A 179 -27.66 2.44 -12.02
N TYR A 180 -28.29 1.68 -11.13
CA TYR A 180 -28.14 1.82 -9.70
C TYR A 180 -26.71 1.58 -9.23
N VAL A 181 -26.19 2.42 -8.36
CA VAL A 181 -24.88 2.25 -7.74
C VAL A 181 -25.02 1.26 -6.58
N THR A 182 -24.33 0.13 -6.67
CA THR A 182 -24.30 -0.91 -5.65
C THR A 182 -22.85 -1.17 -5.16
N SER A 183 -22.01 -0.12 -5.16
CA SER A 183 -20.66 -0.22 -4.60
C SER A 183 -20.72 -0.48 -3.09
N GLU A 184 -19.66 -1.05 -2.55
CA GLU A 184 -19.51 -1.31 -1.10
C GLU A 184 -19.81 -0.06 -0.28
N GLU A 185 -19.22 1.09 -0.67
CA GLU A 185 -19.44 2.37 0.00
C GLU A 185 -20.92 2.80 0.06
N GLU A 186 -21.66 2.65 -1.05
CA GLU A 186 -23.07 3.03 -1.10
C GLU A 186 -23.96 2.02 -0.35
N LEU A 187 -23.63 0.73 -0.41
CA LEU A 187 -24.37 -0.29 0.35
C LEU A 187 -24.10 -0.14 1.86
N GLN A 188 -22.89 0.19 2.26
CA GLN A 188 -22.55 0.41 3.67
C GLN A 188 -23.39 1.52 4.32
N LYS A 189 -23.73 2.58 3.58
CA LYS A 189 -24.65 3.65 4.04
C LYS A 189 -26.10 3.14 4.30
N LEU A 190 -26.45 2.02 3.70
CA LEU A 190 -27.77 1.42 3.77
C LEU A 190 -27.84 0.20 4.70
N ILE A 191 -26.75 -0.13 5.41
CA ILE A 191 -26.61 -1.38 6.19
C ILE A 191 -27.72 -1.57 7.22
N ASN A 192 -28.18 -0.48 7.85
CA ASN A 192 -29.23 -0.49 8.85
C ASN A 192 -30.66 -0.40 8.27
N LYS A 193 -30.80 -0.36 6.92
CA LYS A 193 -32.11 -0.23 6.28
C LYS A 193 -32.79 -1.56 6.01
N HIS A 194 -32.02 -2.60 5.71
CA HIS A 194 -32.53 -3.93 5.45
C HIS A 194 -31.44 -4.99 5.64
N PRO A 195 -31.72 -6.15 6.26
CA PRO A 195 -30.71 -7.18 6.55
C PRO A 195 -30.05 -7.76 5.30
N ILE A 196 -30.69 -7.72 4.13
CA ILE A 196 -30.12 -8.19 2.85
C ILE A 196 -28.82 -7.45 2.50
N ILE A 197 -28.66 -6.21 2.91
CA ILE A 197 -27.47 -5.39 2.61
C ILE A 197 -26.22 -6.00 3.25
N ASP A 198 -26.30 -6.37 4.52
CA ASP A 198 -25.20 -6.99 5.25
C ASP A 198 -24.80 -8.34 4.62
N GLU A 199 -25.80 -9.16 4.28
CA GLU A 199 -25.56 -10.46 3.64
C GLU A 199 -24.93 -10.30 2.25
N ILE A 200 -25.33 -9.32 1.45
CA ILE A 200 -24.71 -9.02 0.14
C ILE A 200 -23.27 -8.55 0.30
N LEU A 201 -22.99 -7.71 1.28
CA LEU A 201 -21.63 -7.22 1.55
C LEU A 201 -20.71 -8.37 1.98
N LYS A 202 -21.16 -9.25 2.88
CA LYS A 202 -20.45 -10.46 3.29
C LYS A 202 -20.19 -11.39 2.11
N TYR A 203 -21.22 -11.69 1.32
CA TYR A 203 -21.10 -12.53 0.12
C TYR A 203 -20.06 -11.98 -0.85
N ARG A 204 -20.15 -10.70 -1.20
CA ARG A 204 -19.21 -10.06 -2.14
C ARG A 204 -17.78 -10.02 -1.61
N GLY A 205 -17.60 -9.70 -0.34
CA GLY A 205 -16.30 -9.70 0.32
C GLY A 205 -15.64 -11.07 0.26
N LEU A 206 -16.36 -12.10 0.70
CA LEU A 206 -15.86 -13.47 0.71
C LEU A 206 -15.62 -14.02 -0.70
N LYS A 207 -16.51 -13.74 -1.65
CA LYS A 207 -16.34 -14.12 -3.06
C LYS A 207 -15.10 -13.52 -3.70
N LYS A 208 -14.82 -12.26 -3.38
CA LYS A 208 -13.61 -11.57 -3.83
C LYS A 208 -12.35 -12.24 -3.26
N LEU A 209 -12.32 -12.55 -1.96
CA LEU A 209 -11.19 -13.21 -1.33
C LEU A 209 -10.95 -14.60 -1.92
N LEU A 210 -12.02 -15.38 -2.10
CA LEU A 210 -11.95 -16.70 -2.71
C LEU A 210 -11.35 -16.64 -4.12
N SER A 211 -11.91 -15.79 -4.99
CA SER A 211 -11.49 -15.72 -6.40
C SER A 211 -10.11 -15.07 -6.59
N THR A 212 -9.75 -14.09 -5.76
CA THR A 212 -8.50 -13.31 -5.92
C THR A 212 -7.31 -14.02 -5.29
N TYR A 213 -7.52 -14.71 -4.16
CA TYR A 213 -6.43 -15.31 -3.40
C TYR A 213 -6.55 -16.83 -3.30
N VAL A 214 -7.62 -17.34 -2.69
CA VAL A 214 -7.69 -18.75 -2.30
C VAL A 214 -7.62 -19.68 -3.49
N ASP A 215 -8.39 -19.42 -4.55
CA ASP A 215 -8.44 -20.25 -5.77
C ASP A 215 -7.38 -19.85 -6.81
N ALA A 216 -6.87 -18.63 -6.75
CA ALA A 216 -5.92 -18.11 -7.72
C ALA A 216 -4.47 -18.41 -7.35
N LEU A 217 -4.07 -18.19 -6.10
CA LEU A 217 -2.68 -18.31 -5.67
C LEU A 217 -2.05 -19.69 -5.90
N PRO A 218 -2.73 -20.82 -5.65
CA PRO A 218 -2.16 -22.15 -5.92
C PRO A 218 -1.77 -22.35 -7.39
N LYS A 219 -2.48 -21.72 -8.33
CA LYS A 219 -2.22 -21.81 -9.78
C LYS A 219 -0.98 -21.02 -10.21
N LEU A 220 -0.51 -20.11 -9.36
CA LEU A 220 0.65 -19.25 -9.60
C LEU A 220 1.93 -19.82 -9.01
N ILE A 221 1.88 -20.95 -8.35
CA ILE A 221 3.07 -21.61 -7.79
C ILE A 221 3.99 -22.02 -8.93
N ASN A 222 5.22 -21.53 -8.90
CA ASN A 222 6.24 -21.89 -9.85
C ASN A 222 6.72 -23.33 -9.58
N PRO A 223 6.58 -24.26 -10.54
CA PRO A 223 6.92 -25.68 -10.31
C PRO A 223 8.41 -25.92 -10.05
N LYS A 224 9.29 -24.97 -10.40
CA LYS A 224 10.73 -25.10 -10.16
C LYS A 224 11.13 -24.67 -8.75
N THR A 225 10.44 -23.70 -8.17
CA THR A 225 10.78 -23.14 -6.84
C THR A 225 9.83 -23.61 -5.75
N GLY A 226 8.62 -24.03 -6.11
CA GLY A 226 7.54 -24.34 -5.16
C GLY A 226 6.90 -23.10 -4.51
N ASN A 227 7.32 -21.91 -4.89
CA ASN A 227 6.86 -20.64 -4.33
C ASN A 227 6.03 -19.83 -5.34
N ILE A 228 5.27 -18.87 -4.83
CA ILE A 228 4.70 -17.79 -5.65
C ILE A 228 5.67 -16.62 -5.69
N HIS A 229 5.72 -15.93 -6.83
CA HIS A 229 6.63 -14.82 -7.06
C HIS A 229 5.83 -13.59 -7.50
N THR A 230 5.68 -12.64 -6.59
CA THR A 230 5.10 -11.33 -6.91
C THR A 230 6.13 -10.43 -7.58
N SER A 231 5.67 -9.39 -8.25
CA SER A 231 6.51 -8.28 -8.71
C SER A 231 6.32 -7.07 -7.81
N PHE A 232 7.41 -6.45 -7.38
CA PHE A 232 7.38 -5.20 -6.60
C PHE A 232 7.70 -4.01 -7.51
N ASN A 233 6.78 -3.04 -7.56
CA ASN A 233 6.92 -1.87 -8.42
C ASN A 233 7.29 -0.64 -7.57
N GLN A 234 8.41 0.03 -7.94
CA GLN A 234 8.90 1.24 -7.26
C GLN A 234 8.27 2.53 -7.81
N ALA A 235 7.82 2.54 -9.06
CA ALA A 235 7.40 3.74 -9.79
C ALA A 235 5.89 3.80 -10.08
N THR A 236 5.05 3.15 -9.26
CA THR A 236 3.60 3.08 -9.51
C THR A 236 2.80 3.99 -8.60
N THR A 237 3.17 4.07 -7.32
CA THR A 237 2.40 4.84 -6.35
C THR A 237 2.90 6.29 -6.28
N ALA A 238 1.98 7.22 -6.12
CA ALA A 238 2.34 8.63 -6.04
C ALA A 238 2.98 9.05 -4.70
N THR A 239 3.04 8.15 -3.72
CA THR A 239 3.59 8.41 -2.39
C THR A 239 4.97 7.81 -2.14
N GLY A 240 5.55 7.11 -3.10
CA GLY A 240 6.81 6.39 -2.92
C GLY A 240 6.66 4.98 -2.31
N ARG A 241 5.46 4.57 -1.90
CA ARG A 241 5.22 3.21 -1.45
C ARG A 241 5.45 2.22 -2.58
N LEU A 242 5.91 1.03 -2.24
CA LEU A 242 5.92 -0.10 -3.18
C LEU A 242 4.49 -0.54 -3.48
N SER A 243 4.26 -1.03 -4.67
CA SER A 243 3.08 -1.83 -4.99
C SER A 243 3.49 -3.24 -5.38
N SER A 244 2.57 -4.18 -5.21
CA SER A 244 2.77 -5.59 -5.54
C SER A 244 1.77 -5.98 -6.63
N SER A 245 2.24 -6.73 -7.63
CA SER A 245 1.41 -7.21 -8.74
C SER A 245 1.78 -8.62 -9.16
N ASP A 246 0.85 -9.31 -9.76
CA ASP A 246 1.00 -10.62 -10.40
C ASP A 246 1.61 -11.73 -9.52
N PRO A 247 1.06 -11.99 -8.30
CA PRO A 247 -0.17 -11.48 -7.67
C PRO A 247 0.07 -10.29 -6.74
N ASN A 248 -0.98 -9.47 -6.48
CA ASN A 248 -0.91 -8.44 -5.45
C ASN A 248 -1.07 -9.05 -4.06
N LEU A 249 0.02 -9.16 -3.32
CA LEU A 249 0.06 -9.72 -1.96
C LEU A 249 -0.12 -8.66 -0.85
N GLN A 250 -0.04 -7.37 -1.19
CA GLN A 250 -0.18 -6.28 -0.21
C GLN A 250 -1.64 -5.96 0.16
N ASN A 251 -2.60 -6.48 -0.61
CA ASN A 251 -4.03 -6.23 -0.39
C ASN A 251 -4.76 -7.40 0.32
N ILE A 252 -4.04 -8.38 0.85
CA ILE A 252 -4.61 -9.44 1.69
C ILE A 252 -5.07 -8.80 3.01
N PRO A 253 -6.35 -8.93 3.40
CA PRO A 253 -6.88 -8.25 4.58
C PRO A 253 -6.13 -8.63 5.86
N VAL A 254 -5.78 -7.62 6.65
CA VAL A 254 -5.21 -7.80 8.00
C VAL A 254 -6.31 -8.05 9.03
N ARG A 255 -7.47 -7.41 8.82
CA ARG A 255 -8.60 -7.44 9.76
C ARG A 255 -9.69 -8.39 9.24
N GLY A 256 -10.39 -9.01 10.18
CA GLY A 256 -11.44 -9.99 9.89
C GLY A 256 -10.92 -11.42 9.88
N GLU A 257 -11.80 -12.36 10.24
CA GLU A 257 -11.44 -13.79 10.34
C GLU A 257 -11.03 -14.37 8.98
N ASP A 258 -11.73 -14.00 7.90
CA ASP A 258 -11.44 -14.49 6.56
C ASP A 258 -10.01 -14.13 6.09
N GLY A 259 -9.56 -12.91 6.39
CA GLY A 259 -8.19 -12.48 6.09
C GLY A 259 -7.15 -13.24 6.89
N LYS A 260 -7.44 -13.54 8.16
CA LYS A 260 -6.57 -14.34 9.03
C LYS A 260 -6.40 -15.76 8.49
N GLU A 261 -7.49 -16.39 8.04
CA GLU A 261 -7.44 -17.75 7.46
C GLU A 261 -6.53 -17.80 6.22
N ILE A 262 -6.58 -16.77 5.36
CA ILE A 262 -5.68 -16.68 4.20
C ILE A 262 -4.23 -16.49 4.65
N ARG A 263 -3.96 -15.63 5.65
CA ARG A 263 -2.60 -15.38 6.16
C ARG A 263 -1.94 -16.62 6.78
N LYS A 264 -2.71 -17.50 7.41
CA LYS A 264 -2.22 -18.80 7.91
C LYS A 264 -1.60 -19.66 6.81
N CYS A 265 -2.04 -19.49 5.57
CA CYS A 265 -1.56 -20.27 4.44
C CYS A 265 -0.21 -19.80 3.89
N PHE A 266 0.31 -18.65 4.33
CA PHE A 266 1.65 -18.18 3.98
C PHE A 266 2.65 -18.69 4.99
N ILE A 267 3.54 -19.57 4.56
CA ILE A 267 4.48 -20.29 5.40
C ILE A 267 5.93 -20.00 5.00
N PRO A 268 6.91 -20.21 5.88
CA PRO A 268 8.32 -20.07 5.52
C PRO A 268 8.77 -21.22 4.60
N ASN A 269 9.95 -21.13 4.02
CA ASN A 269 10.58 -22.25 3.32
C ASN A 269 10.83 -23.43 4.25
N ASP A 270 11.00 -24.62 3.66
CA ASP A 270 11.18 -25.84 4.43
C ASP A 270 12.32 -25.74 5.45
N GLY A 271 12.04 -26.12 6.69
CA GLY A 271 13.00 -26.06 7.78
C GLY A 271 13.27 -24.66 8.34
N CYS A 272 12.55 -23.63 7.85
CA CYS A 272 12.68 -22.26 8.33
C CYS A 272 11.53 -21.86 9.26
N LEU A 273 11.70 -20.73 9.93
CA LEU A 273 10.70 -20.05 10.75
C LEU A 273 10.17 -18.81 10.02
N PHE A 274 8.91 -18.48 10.23
CA PHE A 274 8.36 -17.21 9.75
C PHE A 274 8.67 -16.13 10.77
N PHE A 275 9.23 -15.01 10.31
CA PHE A 275 9.53 -13.84 11.10
C PHE A 275 8.88 -12.62 10.48
N SER A 276 8.19 -11.83 11.29
CA SER A 276 7.61 -10.56 10.88
C SER A 276 8.14 -9.43 11.76
N ALA A 277 8.44 -8.29 11.17
CA ALA A 277 8.77 -7.07 11.88
C ALA A 277 7.97 -5.90 11.29
N ASP A 278 7.24 -5.16 12.15
CA ASP A 278 6.33 -4.10 11.76
C ASP A 278 6.64 -2.81 12.52
N TYR A 279 6.59 -1.67 11.83
CA TYR A 279 6.77 -0.38 12.50
C TYR A 279 5.55 -0.01 13.36
N SER A 280 5.83 0.26 14.62
CA SER A 280 4.80 0.72 15.56
C SER A 280 4.45 2.19 15.34
N GLN A 281 3.25 2.45 14.81
CA GLN A 281 2.69 3.79 14.65
C GLN A 281 3.58 4.77 13.86
N ILE A 282 4.25 4.30 12.81
CA ILE A 282 5.25 5.08 12.09
C ILE A 282 4.72 6.43 11.60
N GLU A 283 3.51 6.49 11.06
CA GLU A 283 2.94 7.74 10.54
C GLU A 283 2.68 8.79 11.64
N LEU A 284 2.27 8.35 12.84
CA LEU A 284 2.13 9.24 14.00
C LEU A 284 3.49 9.76 14.50
N ARG A 285 4.52 8.93 14.50
CA ARG A 285 5.88 9.31 14.86
C ARG A 285 6.48 10.29 13.86
N ILE A 286 6.20 10.09 12.57
CA ILE A 286 6.58 11.03 11.51
C ILE A 286 5.82 12.36 11.69
N MET A 287 4.52 12.33 12.01
CA MET A 287 3.77 13.54 12.31
C MET A 287 4.36 14.31 13.49
N ALA A 288 4.72 13.64 14.58
CA ALA A 288 5.40 14.26 15.73
C ALA A 288 6.72 14.93 15.32
N HIS A 289 7.50 14.26 14.47
CA HIS A 289 8.77 14.80 13.97
C HIS A 289 8.57 16.04 13.09
N LEU A 290 7.66 15.95 12.12
CA LEU A 290 7.44 17.01 11.12
C LEU A 290 6.75 18.23 11.72
N SER A 291 5.73 18.03 12.57
CA SER A 291 5.03 19.12 13.24
C SER A 291 5.88 19.77 14.33
N GLY A 292 6.79 19.01 14.94
CA GLY A 292 7.54 19.45 16.10
C GLY A 292 6.66 19.65 17.35
N ASP A 293 5.47 19.05 17.40
CA ASP A 293 4.55 19.17 18.53
C ASP A 293 5.15 18.55 19.79
N GLU A 294 5.43 19.39 20.78
CA GLU A 294 6.14 19.00 22.01
C GLU A 294 5.35 17.96 22.80
N ASN A 295 4.04 18.10 22.91
CA ASN A 295 3.18 17.15 23.63
C ASN A 295 3.18 15.78 22.96
N MET A 296 3.19 15.77 21.63
CA MET A 296 3.21 14.52 20.86
C MET A 296 4.58 13.84 20.94
N ILE A 297 5.67 14.64 20.90
CA ILE A 297 7.03 14.15 21.04
C ILE A 297 7.24 13.55 22.43
N GLU A 298 6.85 14.27 23.49
CA GLU A 298 6.96 13.82 24.87
C GLU A 298 6.20 12.51 25.10
N ALA A 299 4.95 12.42 24.60
CA ALA A 299 4.15 11.22 24.71
C ALA A 299 4.84 9.99 24.08
N PHE A 300 5.53 10.15 22.95
CA PHE A 300 6.28 9.05 22.33
C PHE A 300 7.59 8.72 23.04
N ILE A 301 8.29 9.71 23.60
CA ILE A 301 9.54 9.49 24.36
C ILE A 301 9.23 8.75 25.66
N GLU A 302 8.16 9.13 26.35
CA GLU A 302 7.74 8.52 27.63
C GLU A 302 6.99 7.18 27.44
N GLY A 303 6.73 6.78 26.19
CA GLY A 303 6.04 5.53 25.88
C GLY A 303 4.55 5.54 26.22
N HIS A 304 3.95 6.73 26.33
CA HIS A 304 2.52 6.86 26.60
C HIS A 304 1.66 6.42 25.40
N ASP A 305 0.51 5.83 25.69
CA ASP A 305 -0.50 5.53 24.67
C ASP A 305 -1.15 6.83 24.17
N ILE A 306 -0.68 7.30 23.00
CA ILE A 306 -1.16 8.54 22.38
C ILE A 306 -2.66 8.55 22.14
N HIS A 307 -3.29 7.38 21.92
CA HIS A 307 -4.73 7.27 21.72
C HIS A 307 -5.48 7.41 23.04
N ALA A 308 -4.96 6.83 24.10
CA ALA A 308 -5.50 7.00 25.44
C ALA A 308 -5.30 8.44 25.95
N ALA A 309 -4.12 9.04 25.70
CA ALA A 309 -3.86 10.44 26.05
C ALA A 309 -4.81 11.41 25.33
N THR A 310 -5.04 11.19 24.04
CA THR A 310 -6.02 11.95 23.26
C THR A 310 -7.43 11.79 23.83
N ALA A 311 -7.86 10.55 24.12
CA ALA A 311 -9.18 10.27 24.70
C ALA A 311 -9.34 10.95 26.07
N ALA A 312 -8.35 10.85 26.95
CA ALA A 312 -8.35 11.49 28.26
C ALA A 312 -8.64 13.00 28.19
N LYS A 313 -7.97 13.68 27.26
CA LYS A 313 -8.17 15.12 27.00
C LYS A 313 -9.57 15.43 26.45
N ILE A 314 -10.02 14.66 25.45
CA ILE A 314 -11.32 14.87 24.81
C ILE A 314 -12.47 14.65 25.78
N TYR A 315 -12.42 13.57 26.55
CA TYR A 315 -13.46 13.19 27.51
C TYR A 315 -13.24 13.80 28.90
N LYS A 316 -12.19 14.62 29.07
CA LYS A 316 -11.85 15.36 30.32
C LYS A 316 -11.80 14.46 31.55
N LYS A 317 -11.07 13.35 31.45
CA LYS A 317 -10.88 12.38 32.53
C LYS A 317 -9.41 11.93 32.62
N PRO A 318 -8.98 11.36 33.76
CA PRO A 318 -7.66 10.73 33.87
C PRO A 318 -7.45 9.61 32.82
N ILE A 319 -6.20 9.39 32.41
CA ILE A 319 -5.85 8.44 31.36
C ILE A 319 -6.20 6.98 31.74
N ASP A 320 -6.12 6.66 33.00
CA ASP A 320 -6.46 5.35 33.59
C ASP A 320 -7.98 5.09 33.67
N GLU A 321 -8.80 6.14 33.55
CA GLU A 321 -10.26 6.02 33.45
C GLU A 321 -10.79 5.96 32.01
N VAL A 322 -9.90 6.04 31.01
CA VAL A 322 -10.29 5.95 29.59
C VAL A 322 -10.77 4.54 29.26
N THR A 323 -12.02 4.44 28.79
CA THR A 323 -12.58 3.15 28.37
C THR A 323 -11.96 2.67 27.05
N ARG A 324 -12.06 1.36 26.81
CA ARG A 324 -11.60 0.75 25.55
C ARG A 324 -12.32 1.33 24.31
N ASP A 325 -13.60 1.67 24.44
CA ASP A 325 -14.40 2.29 23.36
C ASP A 325 -13.92 3.71 23.06
N GLU A 326 -13.74 4.54 24.08
CA GLU A 326 -13.21 5.90 23.93
C GLU A 326 -11.82 5.91 23.32
N ARG A 327 -10.94 5.03 23.79
CA ARG A 327 -9.60 4.85 23.18
C ARG A 327 -9.70 4.42 21.71
N THR A 328 -10.64 3.54 21.36
CA THR A 328 -10.85 3.08 19.98
C THR A 328 -11.38 4.21 19.09
N LYS A 329 -12.32 5.01 19.59
CA LYS A 329 -12.82 6.20 18.89
C LYS A 329 -11.71 7.22 18.68
N ALA A 330 -10.91 7.51 19.72
CA ALA A 330 -9.75 8.40 19.61
C ALA A 330 -8.71 7.86 18.61
N LYS A 331 -8.41 6.56 18.61
CA LYS A 331 -7.53 5.94 17.63
C LYS A 331 -8.00 6.17 16.19
N ARG A 332 -9.28 5.95 15.93
CA ARG A 332 -9.87 6.16 14.59
C ARG A 332 -9.88 7.64 14.21
N ALA A 333 -10.13 8.53 15.19
CA ALA A 333 -10.06 9.98 14.99
C ALA A 333 -8.64 10.42 14.70
N ASN A 334 -7.65 10.02 15.49
CA ASN A 334 -6.24 10.37 15.31
C ASN A 334 -5.75 10.05 13.90
N PHE A 335 -5.98 8.82 13.43
CA PHE A 335 -5.63 8.44 12.06
C PHE A 335 -6.44 9.21 11.01
N GLY A 336 -7.74 9.43 11.25
CA GLY A 336 -8.58 10.20 10.34
C GLY A 336 -8.09 11.66 10.20
N ILE A 337 -7.73 12.28 11.32
CA ILE A 337 -7.30 13.69 11.36
C ILE A 337 -5.97 13.86 10.60
N ILE A 338 -5.01 12.96 10.81
CA ILE A 338 -3.73 12.99 10.06
C ILE A 338 -3.96 12.93 8.56
N TYR A 339 -4.99 12.22 8.12
CA TYR A 339 -5.39 12.16 6.70
C TYR A 339 -6.33 13.27 6.27
N GLY A 340 -6.50 14.31 7.09
CA GLY A 340 -7.32 15.49 6.75
C GLY A 340 -8.82 15.21 6.70
N ILE A 341 -9.34 14.29 7.54
CA ILE A 341 -10.78 13.99 7.59
C ILE A 341 -11.56 15.21 8.05
N THR A 342 -12.71 15.45 7.44
CA THR A 342 -13.65 16.51 7.86
C THR A 342 -14.52 16.03 9.00
N VAL A 343 -15.17 16.97 9.73
CA VAL A 343 -16.17 16.65 10.77
C VAL A 343 -17.26 15.73 10.22
N PHE A 344 -17.73 16.00 9.00
CA PHE A 344 -18.73 15.16 8.32
C PHE A 344 -18.20 13.74 8.07
N GLY A 345 -17.01 13.62 7.49
CA GLY A 345 -16.40 12.31 7.19
C GLY A 345 -16.09 11.51 8.46
N LEU A 346 -15.70 12.17 9.57
CA LEU A 346 -15.44 11.50 10.83
C LEU A 346 -16.75 11.01 11.47
N ALA A 347 -17.80 11.83 11.45
CA ALA A 347 -19.13 11.46 11.94
C ALA A 347 -19.68 10.22 11.21
N GLU A 348 -19.61 10.19 9.88
CA GLU A 348 -19.99 9.01 9.08
C GLU A 348 -19.15 7.78 9.40
N ARG A 349 -17.82 7.94 9.46
CA ARG A 349 -16.89 6.83 9.69
C ARG A 349 -17.02 6.17 11.06
N LEU A 350 -17.35 6.95 12.09
CA LEU A 350 -17.53 6.48 13.45
C LEU A 350 -18.99 6.16 13.79
N ASN A 351 -19.93 6.52 12.91
CA ASN A 351 -21.38 6.45 13.15
C ASN A 351 -21.79 7.19 14.44
N ILE A 352 -21.32 8.44 14.57
CA ILE A 352 -21.56 9.33 15.69
C ILE A 352 -22.19 10.65 15.23
N GLU A 353 -22.72 11.43 16.16
CA GLU A 353 -23.23 12.77 15.89
C GLU A 353 -22.11 13.73 15.44
N ARG A 354 -22.46 14.70 14.57
CA ARG A 354 -21.50 15.71 14.08
C ARG A 354 -20.90 16.55 15.20
N SER A 355 -21.66 16.80 16.26
CA SER A 355 -21.20 17.50 17.46
C SER A 355 -20.08 16.74 18.17
N GLU A 356 -20.22 15.41 18.32
CA GLU A 356 -19.21 14.54 18.91
C GLU A 356 -17.97 14.45 18.00
N ALA A 357 -18.16 14.29 16.69
CA ALA A 357 -17.04 14.31 15.73
C ALA A 357 -16.26 15.63 15.77
N LYS A 358 -16.95 16.76 15.92
CA LYS A 358 -16.30 18.05 16.09
C LYS A 358 -15.50 18.12 17.39
N GLN A 359 -16.06 17.65 18.49
CA GLN A 359 -15.35 17.60 19.79
C GLN A 359 -14.08 16.75 19.71
N LEU A 360 -14.13 15.62 18.99
CA LEU A 360 -12.96 14.78 18.77
C LEU A 360 -11.85 15.52 18.00
N ILE A 361 -12.20 16.25 16.94
CA ILE A 361 -11.23 17.03 16.13
C ILE A 361 -10.68 18.21 16.93
N ASP A 362 -11.56 19.00 17.56
CA ASP A 362 -11.16 20.18 18.32
C ASP A 362 -10.30 19.76 19.54
N GLY A 363 -10.65 18.67 20.22
CA GLY A 363 -9.87 18.10 21.31
C GLY A 363 -8.51 17.60 20.88
N TYR A 364 -8.41 16.98 19.70
CA TYR A 364 -7.14 16.56 19.13
C TYR A 364 -6.21 17.76 18.90
N PHE A 365 -6.69 18.80 18.21
CA PHE A 365 -5.88 19.98 17.92
C PHE A 365 -5.60 20.84 19.16
N SER A 366 -6.47 20.81 20.15
CA SER A 366 -6.19 21.40 21.48
C SER A 366 -5.07 20.67 22.23
N THR A 367 -4.96 19.36 22.00
CA THR A 367 -3.88 18.52 22.59
C THR A 367 -2.56 18.69 21.82
N PHE A 368 -2.64 18.77 20.49
CA PHE A 368 -1.50 18.84 19.58
C PHE A 368 -1.62 20.06 18.65
N PRO A 369 -1.44 21.29 19.16
CA PRO A 369 -1.70 22.50 18.38
C PRO A 369 -0.73 22.69 17.21
N GLN A 370 0.51 22.21 17.33
CA GLN A 370 1.49 22.33 16.24
C GLN A 370 1.21 21.37 15.09
N VAL A 371 0.48 20.30 15.33
CA VAL A 371 0.00 19.41 14.25
C VAL A 371 -0.93 20.19 13.32
N GLN A 372 -1.88 20.97 13.88
CA GLN A 372 -2.77 21.80 13.07
C GLN A 372 -2.00 22.86 12.25
N ALA A 373 -1.05 23.54 12.89
CA ALA A 373 -0.20 24.53 12.22
C ALA A 373 0.60 23.89 11.06
N TYR A 374 1.17 22.72 11.29
CA TYR A 374 1.89 21.97 10.27
C TYR A 374 0.99 21.58 9.08
N MET A 375 -0.22 21.11 9.36
CA MET A 375 -1.18 20.77 8.30
C MET A 375 -1.55 21.98 7.42
N GLU A 376 -1.75 23.15 8.03
CA GLU A 376 -1.98 24.39 7.26
C GLU A 376 -0.73 24.81 6.48
N GLN A 377 0.46 24.66 7.07
CA GLN A 377 1.72 24.91 6.37
C GLN A 377 1.90 24.01 5.15
N CYS A 378 1.56 22.72 5.22
CA CYS A 378 1.61 21.82 4.06
C CYS A 378 0.75 22.33 2.90
N LYS A 379 -0.48 22.78 3.19
CA LYS A 379 -1.38 23.34 2.17
C LYS A 379 -0.80 24.60 1.55
N GLU A 380 -0.26 25.49 2.38
CA GLU A 380 0.35 26.73 1.92
C GLU A 380 1.61 26.48 1.09
N THR A 381 2.48 25.59 1.53
CA THR A 381 3.66 25.13 0.76
C THR A 381 3.24 24.58 -0.61
N ALA A 382 2.18 23.76 -0.63
CA ALA A 382 1.66 23.24 -1.88
C ALA A 382 1.12 24.34 -2.83
N ARG A 383 0.47 25.38 -2.27
CA ARG A 383 -0.02 26.53 -3.06
C ARG A 383 1.11 27.36 -3.65
N GLN A 384 2.19 27.54 -2.91
CA GLN A 384 3.35 28.33 -3.32
C GLN A 384 4.23 27.59 -4.32
N ASN A 385 4.54 26.31 -4.02
CA ASN A 385 5.53 25.54 -4.77
C ASN A 385 4.91 24.63 -5.84
N GLY A 386 3.60 24.34 -5.75
CA GLY A 386 2.93 23.34 -6.59
C GLY A 386 3.14 21.89 -6.14
N TYR A 387 3.92 21.67 -5.09
CA TYR A 387 4.22 20.35 -4.53
C TYR A 387 4.48 20.40 -3.03
N VAL A 388 4.49 19.21 -2.40
CA VAL A 388 5.00 18.96 -1.05
C VAL A 388 6.10 17.90 -1.09
N GLU A 389 6.92 17.83 -0.05
CA GLU A 389 8.07 16.93 0.01
C GLU A 389 8.08 16.07 1.28
N THR A 390 8.69 14.88 1.17
CA THR A 390 9.13 14.11 2.34
C THR A 390 10.40 14.72 2.92
N PHE A 391 10.84 14.23 4.09
CA PHE A 391 12.14 14.66 4.66
C PHE A 391 13.37 14.16 3.86
N MET A 392 13.18 13.24 2.90
CA MET A 392 14.20 12.84 1.91
C MET A 392 14.00 13.51 0.54
N HIS A 393 13.22 14.61 0.50
CA HIS A 393 12.94 15.43 -0.68
C HIS A 393 12.13 14.75 -1.80
N ARG A 394 11.53 13.58 -1.55
CA ARG A 394 10.56 12.99 -2.51
C ARG A 394 9.39 13.93 -2.69
N ARG A 395 9.06 14.28 -3.93
CA ARG A 395 8.02 15.26 -4.26
C ARG A 395 6.68 14.61 -4.62
N ARG A 396 5.63 15.30 -4.23
CA ARG A 396 4.25 15.05 -4.66
C ARG A 396 3.71 16.34 -5.26
N TYR A 397 3.52 16.38 -6.56
CA TYR A 397 2.95 17.54 -7.26
C TYR A 397 1.43 17.56 -7.09
N LEU A 398 0.86 18.78 -6.94
CA LEU A 398 -0.55 19.00 -6.59
C LEU A 398 -1.14 20.10 -7.50
N ALA A 399 -1.29 19.80 -8.79
CA ALA A 399 -1.78 20.75 -9.78
C ALA A 399 -3.15 21.37 -9.42
N ASP A 400 -3.98 20.60 -8.72
CA ASP A 400 -5.34 20.99 -8.35
C ASP A 400 -5.45 21.77 -7.03
N ILE A 401 -4.33 22.11 -6.38
CA ILE A 401 -4.33 22.77 -5.05
C ILE A 401 -5.04 24.12 -5.04
N ASN A 402 -5.04 24.82 -6.18
CA ASN A 402 -5.69 26.11 -6.37
C ASN A 402 -7.00 26.01 -7.18
N SER A 403 -7.57 24.82 -7.34
CA SER A 403 -8.81 24.63 -8.10
C SER A 403 -9.98 25.43 -7.53
N GLN A 404 -10.77 26.05 -8.40
CA GLN A 404 -12.01 26.74 -8.03
C GLN A 404 -13.09 25.76 -7.52
N ASN A 405 -13.03 24.50 -7.95
CA ASN A 405 -13.92 23.47 -7.46
C ASN A 405 -13.49 23.03 -6.06
N ALA A 406 -14.32 23.30 -5.06
CA ALA A 406 -14.05 23.00 -3.65
C ALA A 406 -13.80 21.50 -3.37
N THR A 407 -14.45 20.59 -4.10
CA THR A 407 -14.26 19.16 -3.96
C THR A 407 -12.90 18.72 -4.48
N VAL A 408 -12.50 19.20 -5.64
CA VAL A 408 -11.20 18.93 -6.28
C VAL A 408 -10.08 19.52 -5.42
N ARG A 409 -10.22 20.79 -5.03
CA ARG A 409 -9.27 21.47 -4.13
C ARG A 409 -9.13 20.74 -2.79
N GLY A 410 -10.23 20.35 -2.15
CA GLY A 410 -10.21 19.62 -0.89
C GLY A 410 -9.51 18.26 -0.99
N TYR A 411 -9.58 17.60 -2.16
CA TYR A 411 -8.81 16.39 -2.40
C TYR A 411 -7.29 16.67 -2.48
N ALA A 412 -6.91 17.73 -3.19
CA ALA A 412 -5.50 18.16 -3.28
C ALA A 412 -4.95 18.60 -1.91
N GLU A 413 -5.74 19.32 -1.10
CA GLU A 413 -5.37 19.73 0.26
C GLU A 413 -5.13 18.52 1.18
N ARG A 414 -5.96 17.48 1.12
CA ARG A 414 -5.71 16.23 1.85
C ARG A 414 -4.43 15.54 1.39
N ASN A 415 -4.17 15.52 0.10
CA ASN A 415 -2.91 14.96 -0.42
C ASN A 415 -1.69 15.78 0.01
N ALA A 416 -1.81 17.11 0.14
CA ALA A 416 -0.74 17.97 0.66
C ALA A 416 -0.34 17.61 2.09
N ILE A 417 -1.29 17.20 2.92
CA ILE A 417 -1.05 16.76 4.29
C ILE A 417 -0.49 15.34 4.33
N ASN A 418 -1.07 14.43 3.54
CA ASN A 418 -0.78 13.00 3.61
C ASN A 418 0.56 12.63 2.97
N ALA A 419 0.91 13.27 1.84
CA ALA A 419 2.06 12.85 1.04
C ALA A 419 3.40 12.96 1.80
N PRO A 420 3.69 14.02 2.57
CA PRO A 420 4.91 14.08 3.38
C PRO A 420 5.00 12.95 4.40
N ILE A 421 3.89 12.56 5.02
CA ILE A 421 3.85 11.53 6.07
C ILE A 421 3.99 10.13 5.46
N GLN A 422 3.12 9.79 4.53
CA GLN A 422 3.13 8.47 3.88
C GLN A 422 4.40 8.25 3.06
N GLY A 423 4.86 9.28 2.38
CA GLY A 423 6.09 9.21 1.61
C GLY A 423 7.33 9.06 2.50
N SER A 424 7.39 9.77 3.63
CA SER A 424 8.48 9.60 4.59
C SER A 424 8.48 8.21 5.23
N ALA A 425 7.31 7.62 5.51
CA ALA A 425 7.20 6.24 5.97
C ALA A 425 7.73 5.26 4.90
N ALA A 426 7.40 5.49 3.63
CA ALA A 426 7.90 4.69 2.51
C ALA A 426 9.42 4.81 2.37
N ASP A 427 9.98 6.01 2.52
CA ASP A 427 11.42 6.24 2.46
C ASP A 427 12.15 5.53 3.61
N ILE A 428 11.61 5.57 4.83
CA ILE A 428 12.18 4.88 6.01
C ILE A 428 12.23 3.37 5.78
N ILE A 429 11.12 2.75 5.38
CA ILE A 429 11.10 1.29 5.22
C ILE A 429 11.99 0.83 4.06
N LYS A 430 12.06 1.58 2.97
CA LYS A 430 12.97 1.31 1.85
C LYS A 430 14.44 1.37 2.30
N LEU A 431 14.79 2.37 3.08
CA LEU A 431 16.15 2.50 3.62
C LEU A 431 16.47 1.36 4.58
N ALA A 432 15.53 0.96 5.44
CA ALA A 432 15.68 -0.22 6.30
C ALA A 432 15.89 -1.49 5.48
N MET A 433 15.10 -1.71 4.42
CA MET A 433 15.24 -2.86 3.53
C MET A 433 16.62 -2.94 2.89
N VAL A 434 17.15 -1.82 2.40
CA VAL A 434 18.49 -1.73 1.81
C VAL A 434 19.55 -2.10 2.84
N ARG A 435 19.52 -1.53 4.04
CA ARG A 435 20.50 -1.78 5.10
C ARG A 435 20.45 -3.22 5.62
N ILE A 436 19.26 -3.78 5.80
CA ILE A 436 19.07 -5.19 6.18
C ILE A 436 19.69 -6.09 5.11
N TYR A 437 19.42 -5.81 3.84
CA TYR A 437 19.97 -6.57 2.72
C TYR A 437 21.50 -6.52 2.71
N GLU A 438 22.11 -5.34 2.83
CA GLU A 438 23.55 -5.15 2.88
C GLU A 438 24.19 -5.92 4.04
N ARG A 439 23.58 -5.90 5.22
CA ARG A 439 24.03 -6.69 6.38
C ARG A 439 23.89 -8.19 6.15
N PHE A 440 22.78 -8.63 5.57
CA PHE A 440 22.61 -10.06 5.22
C PHE A 440 23.70 -10.53 4.26
N GLN A 441 24.09 -9.71 3.27
CA GLN A 441 25.16 -10.04 2.34
C GLN A 441 26.53 -10.04 3.04
N SER A 442 26.86 -9.02 3.80
CA SER A 442 28.17 -8.88 4.47
C SER A 442 28.39 -9.91 5.59
N GLU A 443 27.34 -10.23 6.35
CA GLU A 443 27.38 -11.20 7.43
C GLU A 443 27.07 -12.63 6.94
N LYS A 444 26.85 -12.82 5.63
CA LYS A 444 26.56 -14.13 4.97
C LYS A 444 25.35 -14.85 5.55
N ILE A 445 24.30 -14.12 5.92
CA ILE A 445 23.04 -14.64 6.39
C ILE A 445 22.34 -15.42 5.26
N LYS A 446 21.87 -16.63 5.56
CA LYS A 446 21.14 -17.50 4.62
C LYS A 446 19.63 -17.24 4.63
N SER A 447 19.13 -16.69 5.71
CA SER A 447 17.73 -16.27 5.85
C SER A 447 17.34 -15.23 4.79
N LYS A 448 16.07 -15.18 4.42
CA LYS A 448 15.58 -14.44 3.27
C LYS A 448 14.49 -13.45 3.65
N MET A 449 14.61 -12.20 3.19
CA MET A 449 13.47 -11.29 3.11
C MET A 449 12.57 -11.78 1.97
N ILE A 450 11.27 -11.95 2.23
CA ILE A 450 10.34 -12.57 1.29
C ILE A 450 9.17 -11.69 0.91
N LEU A 451 8.74 -10.78 1.79
CA LEU A 451 7.57 -9.95 1.54
C LEU A 451 7.68 -8.61 2.27
N GLN A 452 7.16 -7.56 1.65
CA GLN A 452 6.95 -6.24 2.25
C GLN A 452 5.48 -5.86 2.08
N VAL A 453 4.80 -5.52 3.18
CA VAL A 453 3.39 -5.14 3.19
C VAL A 453 3.22 -3.90 4.06
N HIS A 454 2.91 -2.75 3.45
CA HIS A 454 2.76 -1.46 4.13
C HIS A 454 4.02 -1.04 4.92
N ASP A 455 4.03 -1.21 6.21
CA ASP A 455 5.09 -0.92 7.18
C ASP A 455 5.72 -2.19 7.80
N GLU A 456 5.38 -3.36 7.26
CA GLU A 456 5.79 -4.70 7.69
C GLU A 456 6.80 -5.33 6.72
N LEU A 457 7.82 -5.99 7.28
CA LEU A 457 8.79 -6.82 6.57
C LEU A 457 8.67 -8.27 7.05
N ASN A 458 8.62 -9.21 6.10
CA ASN A 458 8.47 -10.63 6.39
C ASN A 458 9.67 -11.42 5.87
N PHE A 459 10.07 -12.41 6.65
CA PHE A 459 11.27 -13.20 6.41
C PHE A 459 11.00 -14.69 6.58
N SER A 460 11.74 -15.48 5.80
CA SER A 460 11.90 -16.92 6.00
C SER A 460 13.29 -17.14 6.62
N VAL A 461 13.33 -17.55 7.89
CA VAL A 461 14.54 -17.51 8.71
C VAL A 461 15.02 -18.91 9.05
N VAL A 462 16.30 -19.18 8.78
CA VAL A 462 16.99 -20.40 9.20
C VAL A 462 17.07 -20.42 10.73
N PRO A 463 16.66 -21.50 11.41
CA PRO A 463 16.55 -21.54 12.87
C PRO A 463 17.83 -21.13 13.63
N GLU A 464 19.01 -21.49 13.09
CA GLU A 464 20.30 -21.18 13.68
C GLU A 464 20.64 -19.68 13.61
N GLU A 465 20.00 -18.93 12.71
CA GLU A 465 20.20 -17.49 12.51
C GLU A 465 19.15 -16.64 13.24
N LYS A 466 18.22 -17.26 13.98
CA LYS A 466 17.06 -16.60 14.58
C LYS A 466 17.42 -15.32 15.36
N GLU A 467 18.28 -15.41 16.33
CA GLU A 467 18.65 -14.28 17.19
C GLU A 467 19.42 -13.20 16.41
N GLN A 468 20.28 -13.62 15.48
CA GLN A 468 21.07 -12.70 14.65
C GLN A 468 20.18 -11.93 13.68
N VAL A 469 19.25 -12.60 13.02
CA VAL A 469 18.30 -11.97 12.09
C VAL A 469 17.39 -10.99 12.82
N GLU A 470 16.78 -11.37 13.94
CA GLU A 470 15.95 -10.48 14.75
C GLU A 470 16.71 -9.23 15.15
N LYS A 471 17.94 -9.39 15.67
CA LYS A 471 18.79 -8.27 16.04
C LYS A 471 19.07 -7.34 14.86
N ILE A 472 19.50 -7.89 13.72
CA ILE A 472 19.80 -7.09 12.50
C ILE A 472 18.57 -6.32 12.06
N VAL A 473 17.44 -7.00 11.92
CA VAL A 473 16.21 -6.40 11.39
C VAL A 473 15.72 -5.28 12.31
N LEU A 474 15.65 -5.52 13.61
CA LEU A 474 15.21 -4.49 14.56
C LEU A 474 16.18 -3.31 14.64
N GLU A 475 17.49 -3.56 14.67
CA GLU A 475 18.50 -2.49 14.65
C GLU A 475 18.36 -1.62 13.41
N GLU A 476 18.27 -2.19 12.22
CA GLU A 476 18.20 -1.42 10.98
C GLU A 476 16.85 -0.72 10.80
N MET A 477 15.74 -1.32 11.20
CA MET A 477 14.44 -0.65 11.18
C MET A 477 14.40 0.52 12.16
N GLN A 478 14.82 0.33 13.41
CA GLN A 478 14.76 1.38 14.44
C GLN A 478 15.76 2.51 14.20
N ASN A 479 16.87 2.26 13.51
CA ASN A 479 17.89 3.23 13.19
C ASN A 479 17.89 3.67 11.71
N ALA A 480 16.87 3.32 10.95
CA ALA A 480 16.79 3.67 9.53
C ALA A 480 16.88 5.19 9.31
N PHE A 481 16.20 5.97 10.13
CA PHE A 481 16.23 7.42 10.08
C PHE A 481 16.12 8.02 11.49
N LYS A 482 16.86 9.13 11.74
CA LYS A 482 16.82 9.80 13.05
C LYS A 482 15.66 10.81 13.12
N LEU A 483 14.59 10.43 13.78
CA LEU A 483 13.47 11.31 14.10
C LEU A 483 13.70 12.02 15.47
N LYS A 484 12.84 12.98 15.79
CA LYS A 484 12.76 13.60 17.14
C LYS A 484 12.17 12.64 18.19
N VAL A 485 11.57 11.56 17.73
CA VAL A 485 10.99 10.46 18.54
C VAL A 485 11.63 9.14 18.13
N PRO A 486 11.72 8.12 19.00
CA PRO A 486 12.26 6.83 18.63
C PRO A 486 11.40 6.16 17.56
N LEU A 487 12.02 5.54 16.55
CA LEU A 487 11.37 4.54 15.71
C LEU A 487 11.32 3.23 16.49
N ILE A 488 10.16 2.61 16.56
CA ILE A 488 9.97 1.31 17.21
C ILE A 488 9.46 0.34 16.17
N ALA A 489 10.05 -0.84 16.12
CA ALA A 489 9.59 -1.97 15.35
C ALA A 489 9.24 -3.12 16.32
N ASP A 490 8.04 -3.65 16.18
CA ASP A 490 7.58 -4.84 16.88
C ASP A 490 7.91 -6.07 16.04
N ALA A 491 8.31 -7.17 16.69
CA ALA A 491 8.70 -8.39 16.02
C ALA A 491 7.93 -9.58 16.54
N GLY A 492 7.63 -10.53 15.64
CA GLY A 492 6.95 -11.78 15.99
C GLY A 492 7.48 -12.98 15.20
N TRP A 493 7.31 -14.15 15.78
CA TRP A 493 7.71 -15.43 15.25
C TRP A 493 6.55 -16.40 15.18
N GLY A 494 6.51 -17.21 14.15
CA GLY A 494 5.46 -18.21 14.01
C GLY A 494 5.77 -19.27 12.96
N ALA A 495 4.87 -20.22 12.83
CA ALA A 495 4.90 -21.21 11.76
C ALA A 495 4.33 -20.64 10.42
N ASN A 496 3.65 -19.52 10.49
CA ASN A 496 3.01 -18.85 9.35
C ASN A 496 2.91 -17.34 9.59
N TRP A 497 2.46 -16.62 8.58
CA TRP A 497 2.36 -15.16 8.64
C TRP A 497 1.42 -14.66 9.75
N LEU A 498 0.28 -15.34 9.99
CA LEU A 498 -0.67 -14.90 11.02
C LEU A 498 -0.09 -15.01 12.43
N GLU A 499 0.64 -16.10 12.71
CA GLU A 499 1.23 -16.31 14.01
C GLU A 499 2.40 -15.37 14.31
N ALA A 500 3.10 -14.92 13.26
CA ALA A 500 4.24 -14.01 13.37
C ALA A 500 3.85 -12.53 13.45
N HIS A 501 2.58 -12.17 13.16
CA HIS A 501 2.11 -10.77 13.08
C HIS A 501 1.41 -10.28 14.34
#